data_f839826b02f821074169ac983e76388a
#
_entry.id   f839826b02f821074169ac983e76388a
#
_cell.length_a   1.000
_cell.length_b   1.000
_cell.length_c   1.000
_cell.angle_alpha   90.00
_cell.angle_beta   90.00
_cell.angle_gamma   90.00
#
_symmetry.space_group_name_H-M   'P 1'
#
loop_
_entity.id
_entity.type
_entity.pdbx_description
1 polymer ?
#
loop_
_entity_poly.entity_id
_entity_poly.type
_entity_poly.pdbx_seq_one_letter_code
_entity_poly.pdbx_strand_id
1 'polypeptide(L)'
;MFIDPMLLATAPGPFSDPRFLYEPKIDGHRLIFSQESGNVRLYTRHNNDCTRQYPEIAGGLFPHDIILDGEIACVDPMTGVSDFEAIMSRFQARRADKIARLTGTIPAYFAVFDALYYNGQDLRKLPLMKRKEILAGIPMPNANISVTPHVEGAGEALFAEIQARGMEGVVGKRADSVYETGRRSDNWRKVINWTYADVYITGYKKAEFGWLAGIEDDRGGVRPAGIIEFGVGPKEKNAFYGVAQQIVVGENSDFVFMEPRLRARVKMRNWTKSGLLRSPVFERFIV
;
A
#
# COMPACT_ATOMS: atom_id res chain seq x y z
N MET A 1 -3.71 -18.14 -15.22
CA MET A 1 -4.36 -18.62 -13.95
C MET A 1 -4.12 -17.59 -12.85
N PHE A 2 -5.12 -17.30 -11.98
CA PHE A 2 -4.97 -16.46 -10.79
C PHE A 2 -4.59 -17.31 -9.56
N ILE A 3 -3.72 -16.77 -8.71
CA ILE A 3 -3.39 -17.34 -7.39
C ILE A 3 -3.65 -16.25 -6.35
N ASP A 4 -4.43 -16.57 -5.31
CA ASP A 4 -4.71 -15.64 -4.21
C ASP A 4 -3.41 -15.25 -3.49
N PRO A 5 -3.09 -13.95 -3.37
CA PRO A 5 -1.85 -13.52 -2.75
C PRO A 5 -1.76 -13.85 -1.26
N MET A 6 -0.58 -14.29 -0.81
CA MET A 6 -0.25 -14.36 0.61
C MET A 6 -0.28 -12.96 1.23
N LEU A 7 -0.84 -12.84 2.45
CA LEU A 7 -1.11 -11.56 3.10
C LEU A 7 -0.11 -11.26 4.20
N LEU A 8 0.18 -9.97 4.38
CA LEU A 8 1.12 -9.49 5.40
C LEU A 8 0.46 -9.39 6.78
N ALA A 9 1.09 -9.92 7.82
CA ALA A 9 0.85 -9.50 9.20
C ALA A 9 1.47 -8.12 9.44
N THR A 10 1.16 -7.49 10.57
CA THR A 10 1.76 -6.20 10.95
C THR A 10 2.72 -6.44 12.11
N ALA A 11 3.98 -6.05 11.97
CA ALA A 11 4.93 -6.01 13.08
C ALA A 11 4.67 -4.76 13.95
N PRO A 12 4.93 -4.82 15.26
CA PRO A 12 4.76 -3.67 16.16
C PRO A 12 5.74 -2.52 15.87
N GLY A 13 6.90 -2.83 15.30
CA GLY A 13 7.95 -1.89 14.93
C GLY A 13 9.02 -2.55 14.08
N PRO A 14 10.07 -1.79 13.70
CA PRO A 14 11.24 -2.33 13.00
C PRO A 14 11.88 -3.45 13.82
N PHE A 15 12.39 -4.45 13.14
CA PHE A 15 13.07 -5.59 13.76
C PHE A 15 14.15 -6.15 12.82
N SER A 16 15.17 -6.77 13.41
CA SER A 16 16.22 -7.50 12.70
C SER A 16 16.26 -8.93 13.22
N ASP A 17 16.23 -9.90 12.31
CA ASP A 17 16.27 -11.33 12.60
C ASP A 17 16.98 -12.05 11.44
N PRO A 18 18.04 -12.83 11.67
CA PRO A 18 18.80 -13.51 10.62
C PRO A 18 17.99 -14.53 9.81
N ARG A 19 16.83 -14.92 10.31
CA ARG A 19 15.90 -15.83 9.59
C ARG A 19 15.03 -15.10 8.58
N PHE A 20 15.11 -13.75 8.47
CA PHE A 20 14.25 -12.95 7.62
C PHE A 20 15.04 -12.24 6.53
N LEU A 21 14.41 -12.17 5.35
CA LEU A 21 14.74 -11.26 4.27
C LEU A 21 13.90 -9.99 4.42
N TYR A 22 14.49 -8.84 4.19
CA TYR A 22 13.80 -7.56 4.28
C TYR A 22 13.82 -6.85 2.92
N GLU A 23 12.66 -6.43 2.47
CA GLU A 23 12.43 -5.75 1.20
C GLU A 23 11.82 -4.38 1.44
N PRO A 24 12.11 -3.37 0.58
CA PRO A 24 11.32 -2.14 0.55
C PRO A 24 9.85 -2.45 0.33
N LYS A 25 8.98 -1.84 1.12
CA LYS A 25 7.54 -1.89 0.85
C LYS A 25 7.20 -0.85 -0.21
N ILE A 26 6.93 -1.32 -1.40
CA ILE A 26 6.54 -0.48 -2.54
C ILE A 26 5.11 0.01 -2.33
N ASP A 27 4.89 1.29 -2.53
CA ASP A 27 3.58 1.93 -2.40
C ASP A 27 2.84 1.96 -3.73
N GLY A 28 2.10 0.90 -3.98
CA GLY A 28 1.35 0.69 -5.22
C GLY A 28 0.09 -0.13 -4.98
N HIS A 29 -0.21 -1.02 -5.90
CA HIS A 29 -1.20 -2.06 -5.63
C HIS A 29 -0.66 -3.44 -6.04
N ARG A 30 -1.06 -4.46 -5.30
CA ARG A 30 -0.66 -5.86 -5.54
C ARG A 30 -1.07 -6.29 -6.94
N LEU A 31 -0.13 -6.92 -7.64
CA LEU A 31 -0.32 -7.47 -8.96
C LEU A 31 0.15 -8.93 -9.01
N ILE A 32 -0.72 -9.81 -9.53
CA ILE A 32 -0.34 -11.15 -9.97
C ILE A 32 -0.19 -11.09 -11.50
N PHE A 33 1.02 -11.31 -11.98
CA PHE A 33 1.31 -11.51 -13.39
C PHE A 33 1.20 -13.00 -13.71
N SER A 34 0.41 -13.36 -14.68
CA SER A 34 0.24 -14.73 -15.12
C SER A 34 0.42 -14.83 -16.64
N GLN A 35 1.40 -15.61 -17.07
CA GLN A 35 1.56 -16.01 -18.48
C GLN A 35 1.32 -17.50 -18.60
N GLU A 36 0.44 -17.88 -19.53
CA GLU A 36 0.06 -19.25 -19.82
C GLU A 36 -0.06 -19.42 -21.35
N SER A 37 0.74 -20.29 -21.93
CA SER A 37 0.80 -20.49 -23.39
C SER A 37 0.96 -19.19 -24.18
N GLY A 38 1.81 -18.29 -23.71
CA GLY A 38 2.09 -16.98 -24.29
C GLY A 38 1.01 -15.91 -24.05
N ASN A 39 -0.09 -16.25 -23.36
CA ASN A 39 -1.13 -15.30 -23.02
C ASN A 39 -0.88 -14.68 -21.65
N VAL A 40 -0.71 -13.36 -21.60
CA VAL A 40 -0.50 -12.62 -20.35
C VAL A 40 -1.83 -12.11 -19.80
N ARG A 41 -2.01 -12.29 -18.49
CA ARG A 41 -3.08 -11.69 -17.68
C ARG A 41 -2.51 -11.07 -16.42
N LEU A 42 -3.00 -9.90 -16.08
CA LEU A 42 -2.64 -9.16 -14.89
C LEU A 42 -3.84 -9.07 -13.96
N TYR A 43 -3.68 -9.51 -12.72
CA TYR A 43 -4.76 -9.53 -11.74
C TYR A 43 -4.42 -8.69 -10.52
N THR A 44 -5.40 -7.92 -10.04
CA THR A 44 -5.30 -7.30 -8.73
C THR A 44 -5.39 -8.34 -7.62
N ARG A 45 -5.10 -7.95 -6.38
CA ARG A 45 -5.26 -8.77 -5.17
C ARG A 45 -6.66 -9.42 -5.05
N HIS A 46 -7.69 -8.80 -5.60
CA HIS A 46 -9.08 -9.26 -5.52
C HIS A 46 -9.55 -9.96 -6.80
N ASN A 47 -8.62 -10.51 -7.58
CA ASN A 47 -8.89 -11.23 -8.82
C ASN A 47 -9.59 -10.40 -9.91
N ASN A 48 -9.43 -9.08 -9.89
CA ASN A 48 -9.92 -8.25 -11.00
C ASN A 48 -8.87 -8.20 -12.10
N ASP A 49 -9.25 -8.51 -13.33
CA ASP A 49 -8.37 -8.36 -14.52
C ASP A 49 -8.08 -6.88 -14.76
N CYS A 50 -6.81 -6.53 -14.75
CA CYS A 50 -6.30 -5.19 -15.03
C CYS A 50 -5.26 -5.16 -16.17
N THR A 51 -5.26 -6.19 -17.03
CA THR A 51 -4.31 -6.33 -18.14
C THR A 51 -4.31 -5.12 -19.06
N ARG A 52 -5.50 -4.59 -19.37
CA ARG A 52 -5.63 -3.44 -20.28
C ARG A 52 -5.05 -2.15 -19.75
N GLN A 53 -5.01 -1.97 -18.42
CA GLN A 53 -4.51 -0.77 -17.77
C GLN A 53 -2.99 -0.61 -17.86
N TYR A 54 -2.27 -1.74 -18.05
CA TYR A 54 -0.82 -1.79 -17.99
C TYR A 54 -0.21 -2.50 -19.21
N PRO A 55 -0.38 -1.93 -20.44
CA PRO A 55 0.12 -2.57 -21.65
C PRO A 55 1.64 -2.74 -21.67
N GLU A 56 2.39 -1.85 -20.98
CA GLU A 56 3.86 -1.93 -20.85
C GLU A 56 4.30 -3.14 -20.01
N ILE A 57 3.46 -3.62 -19.10
CA ILE A 57 3.71 -4.83 -18.31
C ILE A 57 3.19 -6.05 -19.05
N ALA A 58 1.98 -5.97 -19.60
CA ALA A 58 1.34 -7.07 -20.32
C ALA A 58 2.08 -7.46 -21.61
N GLY A 59 2.82 -6.53 -22.23
CA GLY A 59 3.68 -6.77 -23.39
C GLY A 59 4.98 -7.48 -23.06
N GLY A 60 5.31 -7.66 -21.77
CA GLY A 60 6.50 -8.40 -21.34
C GLY A 60 6.28 -9.91 -21.40
N LEU A 61 6.87 -10.59 -22.40
CA LEU A 61 6.77 -12.03 -22.55
C LEU A 61 8.00 -12.72 -21.98
N PHE A 62 7.77 -13.69 -21.08
CA PHE A 62 8.80 -14.58 -20.56
C PHE A 62 8.96 -15.82 -21.46
N PRO A 63 10.12 -16.49 -21.43
CA PRO A 63 10.36 -17.66 -22.28
C PRO A 63 9.51 -18.89 -21.92
N HIS A 64 9.00 -18.93 -20.70
CA HIS A 64 8.18 -20.04 -20.18
C HIS A 64 6.94 -19.52 -19.48
N ASP A 65 5.96 -20.39 -19.28
CA ASP A 65 4.79 -20.12 -18.45
C ASP A 65 5.22 -19.76 -17.03
N ILE A 66 4.63 -18.69 -16.49
CA ILE A 66 5.07 -18.10 -15.22
C ILE A 66 3.91 -17.44 -14.49
N ILE A 67 3.95 -17.51 -13.15
CA ILE A 67 3.10 -16.71 -12.28
C ILE A 67 4.00 -15.99 -11.28
N LEU A 68 3.94 -14.66 -11.32
CA LEU A 68 4.73 -13.78 -10.47
C LEU A 68 3.82 -13.00 -9.54
N ASP A 69 4.32 -12.75 -8.34
CA ASP A 69 3.69 -11.93 -7.33
C ASP A 69 4.54 -10.69 -7.08
N GLY A 70 3.93 -9.52 -7.11
CA GLY A 70 4.64 -8.27 -6.99
C GLY A 70 3.73 -7.10 -6.66
N GLU A 71 4.31 -5.91 -6.66
CA GLU A 71 3.60 -4.66 -6.52
C GLU A 71 3.78 -3.85 -7.80
N ILE A 72 2.69 -3.29 -8.34
CA ILE A 72 2.78 -2.34 -9.46
C ILE A 72 2.68 -0.92 -8.92
N ALA A 73 3.59 -0.07 -9.34
CA ALA A 73 3.70 1.31 -8.90
C ALA A 73 4.08 2.24 -10.03
N CYS A 74 3.78 3.53 -9.87
CA CYS A 74 4.44 4.60 -10.61
C CYS A 74 5.50 5.22 -9.69
N VAL A 75 6.59 5.70 -10.28
CA VAL A 75 7.70 6.30 -9.53
C VAL A 75 7.79 7.77 -9.93
N ASP A 76 7.90 8.64 -8.94
CA ASP A 76 8.20 10.05 -9.17
C ASP A 76 9.65 10.17 -9.69
N PRO A 77 9.88 10.70 -10.89
CA PRO A 77 11.20 10.75 -11.50
C PRO A 77 12.18 11.67 -10.77
N MET A 78 11.69 12.61 -9.97
CA MET A 78 12.52 13.55 -9.21
C MET A 78 13.01 12.96 -7.90
N THR A 79 12.18 12.17 -7.23
CA THR A 79 12.49 11.63 -5.89
C THR A 79 12.85 10.15 -5.91
N GLY A 80 12.48 9.43 -6.97
CA GLY A 80 12.61 7.97 -7.04
C GLY A 80 11.62 7.21 -6.11
N VAL A 81 10.69 7.92 -5.48
CA VAL A 81 9.70 7.34 -4.56
C VAL A 81 8.40 6.98 -5.30
N SER A 82 7.73 5.93 -4.84
CA SER A 82 6.45 5.52 -5.42
C SER A 82 5.36 6.58 -5.22
N ASP A 83 4.62 6.88 -6.28
CA ASP A 83 3.48 7.80 -6.29
C ASP A 83 2.18 7.00 -6.38
N PHE A 84 1.52 6.83 -5.23
CA PHE A 84 0.26 6.08 -5.14
C PHE A 84 -0.89 6.73 -5.91
N GLU A 85 -0.98 8.05 -5.94
CA GLU A 85 -2.04 8.75 -6.69
C GLU A 85 -1.86 8.53 -8.19
N ALA A 86 -0.61 8.54 -8.66
CA ALA A 86 -0.28 8.25 -10.05
C ALA A 86 -0.70 6.83 -10.46
N ILE A 87 -0.33 5.79 -9.68
CA ILE A 87 -0.72 4.42 -10.03
C ILE A 87 -2.23 4.21 -9.92
N MET A 88 -2.92 4.85 -8.97
CA MET A 88 -4.38 4.78 -8.88
C MET A 88 -5.05 5.47 -10.08
N SER A 89 -4.51 6.58 -10.58
CA SER A 89 -5.01 7.22 -11.81
C SER A 89 -4.87 6.31 -13.04
N ARG A 90 -3.77 5.52 -13.10
CA ARG A 90 -3.55 4.48 -14.11
C ARG A 90 -4.58 3.36 -13.98
N PHE A 91 -4.74 2.81 -12.77
CA PHE A 91 -5.69 1.72 -12.49
C PHE A 91 -7.13 2.08 -12.82
N GLN A 92 -7.54 3.32 -12.57
CA GLN A 92 -8.91 3.82 -12.85
C GLN A 92 -9.17 4.13 -14.32
N ALA A 93 -8.14 4.19 -15.18
CA ALA A 93 -8.31 4.46 -16.59
C ALA A 93 -9.03 3.30 -17.29
N ARG A 94 -10.13 3.60 -18.02
CA ARG A 94 -10.95 2.62 -18.74
C ARG A 94 -10.89 2.79 -20.27
N ARG A 95 -10.75 4.02 -20.74
CA ARG A 95 -10.73 4.37 -22.15
C ARG A 95 -9.34 4.10 -22.73
N ALA A 96 -9.27 3.48 -23.92
CA ALA A 96 -8.03 3.11 -24.58
C ALA A 96 -7.11 4.33 -24.86
N ASP A 97 -7.69 5.44 -25.31
CA ASP A 97 -6.95 6.69 -25.55
C ASP A 97 -6.32 7.25 -24.26
N LYS A 98 -7.05 7.20 -23.13
CA LYS A 98 -6.54 7.62 -21.83
C LYS A 98 -5.43 6.67 -21.35
N ILE A 99 -5.60 5.35 -21.51
CA ILE A 99 -4.59 4.36 -21.14
C ILE A 99 -3.30 4.61 -21.93
N ALA A 100 -3.39 4.71 -23.28
CA ALA A 100 -2.24 4.95 -24.13
C ALA A 100 -1.46 6.23 -23.75
N ARG A 101 -2.18 7.33 -23.51
CA ARG A 101 -1.56 8.58 -23.07
C ARG A 101 -0.86 8.43 -21.73
N LEU A 102 -1.53 7.82 -20.73
CA LEU A 102 -0.96 7.65 -19.39
C LEU A 102 0.23 6.68 -19.38
N THR A 103 0.25 5.66 -20.24
CA THR A 103 1.42 4.78 -20.40
C THR A 103 2.66 5.55 -20.78
N GLY A 104 2.54 6.56 -21.66
CA GLY A 104 3.67 7.39 -22.05
C GLY A 104 4.04 8.48 -21.04
N THR A 105 3.10 9.02 -20.27
CA THR A 105 3.33 10.17 -19.37
C THR A 105 3.55 9.76 -17.90
N ILE A 106 3.01 8.63 -17.48
CA ILE A 106 3.08 8.08 -16.11
C ILE A 106 3.31 6.57 -16.23
N PRO A 107 4.48 6.11 -16.65
CA PRO A 107 4.76 4.69 -16.84
C PRO A 107 4.63 3.93 -15.50
N ALA A 108 4.09 2.72 -15.57
CA ALA A 108 4.02 1.81 -14.44
C ALA A 108 5.22 0.86 -14.44
N TYR A 109 5.65 0.47 -13.25
CA TYR A 109 6.72 -0.49 -13.01
C TYR A 109 6.22 -1.62 -12.13
N PHE A 110 6.51 -2.85 -12.50
CA PHE A 110 6.17 -4.04 -11.73
C PHE A 110 7.38 -4.55 -10.95
N ALA A 111 7.34 -4.33 -9.64
CA ALA A 111 8.36 -4.80 -8.70
C ALA A 111 8.01 -6.21 -8.23
N VAL A 112 8.64 -7.20 -8.82
CA VAL A 112 8.41 -8.63 -8.55
C VAL A 112 9.15 -9.03 -7.28
N PHE A 113 8.46 -9.63 -6.34
CA PHE A 113 9.08 -10.08 -5.09
C PHE A 113 8.89 -11.58 -4.82
N ASP A 114 8.14 -12.32 -5.63
CA ASP A 114 8.02 -13.79 -5.53
C ASP A 114 7.67 -14.42 -6.87
N ALA A 115 8.10 -15.67 -7.08
CA ALA A 115 7.70 -16.52 -8.18
C ALA A 115 6.89 -17.71 -7.64
N LEU A 116 5.67 -17.87 -8.14
CA LEU A 116 4.72 -18.88 -7.64
C LEU A 116 4.64 -20.12 -8.54
N TYR A 117 4.90 -19.92 -9.82
CA TYR A 117 4.92 -20.98 -10.83
C TYR A 117 5.94 -20.60 -11.90
N TYR A 118 6.71 -21.57 -12.38
CA TYR A 118 7.65 -21.37 -13.47
C TYR A 118 7.93 -22.69 -14.22
N ASN A 119 7.81 -22.65 -15.55
CA ASN A 119 8.17 -23.73 -16.46
C ASN A 119 7.64 -25.12 -16.03
N GLY A 120 6.32 -25.22 -15.81
CA GLY A 120 5.67 -26.48 -15.41
C GLY A 120 5.72 -26.79 -13.91
N GLN A 121 6.45 -26.01 -13.11
CA GLN A 121 6.65 -26.29 -11.68
C GLN A 121 5.89 -25.30 -10.78
N ASP A 122 5.07 -25.82 -9.86
CA ASP A 122 4.50 -25.04 -8.76
C ASP A 122 5.55 -24.83 -7.67
N LEU A 123 5.95 -23.56 -7.46
CA LEU A 123 7.01 -23.19 -6.55
C LEU A 123 6.52 -22.91 -5.11
N ARG A 124 5.21 -22.81 -4.88
CA ARG A 124 4.63 -22.34 -3.61
C ARG A 124 5.03 -23.17 -2.39
N LYS A 125 5.34 -24.46 -2.58
CA LYS A 125 5.80 -25.36 -1.52
C LYS A 125 7.30 -25.25 -1.22
N LEU A 126 8.05 -24.53 -2.04
CA LEU A 126 9.47 -24.30 -1.80
C LEU A 126 9.67 -23.20 -0.74
N PRO A 127 10.77 -23.24 0.04
CA PRO A 127 11.19 -22.12 0.88
C PRO A 127 11.35 -20.83 0.05
N LEU A 128 11.06 -19.67 0.68
CA LEU A 128 11.16 -18.35 0.01
C LEU A 128 12.53 -18.14 -0.65
N MET A 129 13.63 -18.50 0.03
CA MET A 129 14.98 -18.37 -0.55
C MET A 129 15.11 -19.11 -1.86
N LYS A 130 14.56 -20.34 -1.95
CA LYS A 130 14.60 -21.11 -3.21
C LYS A 130 13.79 -20.47 -4.31
N ARG A 131 12.62 -19.90 -3.98
CA ARG A 131 11.82 -19.15 -4.94
C ARG A 131 12.53 -17.88 -5.42
N LYS A 132 13.27 -17.19 -4.51
CA LYS A 132 14.10 -16.02 -4.84
C LYS A 132 15.30 -16.39 -5.75
N GLU A 133 15.97 -17.50 -5.48
CA GLU A 133 17.06 -18.03 -6.33
C GLU A 133 16.55 -18.30 -7.75
N ILE A 134 15.40 -18.98 -7.88
CA ILE A 134 14.77 -19.24 -9.18
C ILE A 134 14.42 -17.91 -9.86
N LEU A 135 13.75 -16.97 -9.15
CA LEU A 135 13.36 -15.67 -9.67
C LEU A 135 14.56 -14.86 -10.17
N ALA A 136 15.69 -14.88 -9.46
CA ALA A 136 16.92 -14.20 -9.84
C ALA A 136 17.53 -14.74 -11.14
N GLY A 137 17.28 -16.02 -11.46
CA GLY A 137 17.72 -16.65 -12.71
C GLY A 137 16.81 -16.38 -13.92
N ILE A 138 15.66 -15.74 -13.73
CA ILE A 138 14.71 -15.46 -14.81
C ILE A 138 15.01 -14.10 -15.44
N PRO A 139 15.33 -14.02 -16.74
CA PRO A 139 15.55 -12.76 -17.42
C PRO A 139 14.25 -11.95 -17.46
N MET A 140 14.30 -10.70 -17.00
CA MET A 140 13.16 -9.79 -17.10
C MET A 140 12.95 -9.32 -18.53
N PRO A 141 11.71 -9.34 -19.07
CA PRO A 141 11.45 -9.15 -20.49
C PRO A 141 11.59 -7.69 -20.95
N ASN A 142 11.49 -6.73 -20.04
CA ASN A 142 11.66 -5.29 -20.34
C ASN A 142 12.01 -4.50 -19.08
N ALA A 143 12.33 -3.21 -19.24
CA ALA A 143 12.77 -2.33 -18.15
C ALA A 143 11.64 -1.95 -17.16
N ASN A 144 10.38 -2.23 -17.47
CA ASN A 144 9.25 -1.94 -16.57
C ASN A 144 8.97 -3.09 -15.57
N ILE A 145 9.68 -4.21 -15.70
CA ILE A 145 9.57 -5.36 -14.79
C ILE A 145 10.93 -5.61 -14.15
N SER A 146 10.99 -5.59 -12.83
CA SER A 146 12.25 -5.79 -12.10
C SER A 146 12.03 -6.63 -10.83
N VAL A 147 13.08 -7.32 -10.38
CA VAL A 147 13.05 -8.05 -9.11
C VAL A 147 13.28 -7.06 -7.97
N THR A 148 12.45 -7.14 -6.94
CA THR A 148 12.61 -6.36 -5.70
C THR A 148 13.88 -6.80 -4.96
N PRO A 149 14.83 -5.89 -4.69
CA PRO A 149 16.01 -6.21 -3.91
C PRO A 149 15.64 -6.53 -2.45
N HIS A 150 16.48 -7.31 -1.80
CA HIS A 150 16.34 -7.63 -0.37
C HIS A 150 17.69 -7.60 0.35
N VAL A 151 17.63 -7.44 1.66
CA VAL A 151 18.77 -7.61 2.58
C VAL A 151 18.45 -8.70 3.58
N GLU A 152 19.46 -9.46 4.00
CA GLU A 152 19.32 -10.53 4.98
C GLU A 152 19.57 -10.00 6.40
N GLY A 153 18.69 -10.33 7.35
CA GLY A 153 18.87 -10.07 8.77
C GLY A 153 18.87 -8.61 9.24
N ALA A 154 18.99 -7.64 8.33
CA ALA A 154 19.24 -6.22 8.65
C ALA A 154 17.99 -5.34 8.48
N GLY A 155 16.87 -5.73 9.08
CA GLY A 155 15.59 -5.03 8.86
C GLY A 155 15.53 -3.62 9.44
N GLU A 156 16.11 -3.37 10.61
CA GLU A 156 16.15 -2.04 11.24
C GLU A 156 17.00 -1.06 10.44
N ALA A 157 18.15 -1.51 9.91
CA ALA A 157 19.02 -0.69 9.08
C ALA A 157 18.31 -0.32 7.75
N LEU A 158 17.66 -1.28 7.10
CA LEU A 158 16.85 -1.00 5.91
C LEU A 158 15.68 -0.04 6.24
N PHE A 159 15.02 -0.21 7.38
CA PHE A 159 13.92 0.67 7.77
C PHE A 159 14.38 2.12 7.98
N ALA A 160 15.55 2.33 8.59
CA ALA A 160 16.13 3.67 8.75
C ALA A 160 16.39 4.34 7.39
N GLU A 161 16.92 3.60 6.42
CA GLU A 161 17.14 4.10 5.05
C GLU A 161 15.82 4.44 4.34
N ILE A 162 14.82 3.55 4.46
CA ILE A 162 13.46 3.74 3.93
C ILE A 162 12.80 4.98 4.53
N GLN A 163 12.97 5.19 5.84
CA GLN A 163 12.44 6.36 6.54
C GLN A 163 13.11 7.65 6.07
N ALA A 164 14.44 7.66 5.92
CA ALA A 164 15.19 8.81 5.43
C ALA A 164 14.77 9.23 4.00
N ARG A 165 14.36 8.26 3.17
CA ARG A 165 13.86 8.50 1.80
C ARG A 165 12.36 8.77 1.72
N GLY A 166 11.62 8.78 2.82
CA GLY A 166 10.17 8.97 2.83
C GLY A 166 9.36 7.85 2.14
N MET A 167 9.94 6.64 2.03
CA MET A 167 9.24 5.48 1.44
C MET A 167 8.25 4.85 2.44
N GLU A 168 7.34 3.98 1.96
CA GLU A 168 6.18 3.46 2.71
C GLU A 168 6.54 2.59 3.92
N GLY A 169 7.66 1.86 3.86
CA GLY A 169 8.06 0.94 4.93
C GLY A 169 8.88 -0.24 4.43
N VAL A 170 8.90 -1.30 5.21
CA VAL A 170 9.66 -2.54 4.98
C VAL A 170 8.74 -3.75 5.11
N VAL A 171 9.01 -4.80 4.34
CA VAL A 171 8.41 -6.13 4.51
C VAL A 171 9.51 -7.12 4.89
N GLY A 172 9.43 -7.65 6.11
CA GLY A 172 10.23 -8.80 6.53
C GLY A 172 9.53 -10.10 6.12
N LYS A 173 10.25 -10.98 5.44
CA LYS A 173 9.77 -12.28 4.97
C LYS A 173 10.66 -13.39 5.50
N ARG A 174 10.11 -14.39 6.13
CA ARG A 174 10.87 -15.51 6.67
C ARG A 174 11.44 -16.36 5.54
N ALA A 175 12.77 -16.57 5.53
CA ALA A 175 13.53 -17.15 4.44
C ALA A 175 13.15 -18.60 4.12
N ASP A 176 12.77 -19.38 5.13
CA ASP A 176 12.36 -20.78 5.02
C ASP A 176 10.85 -20.98 4.82
N SER A 177 10.06 -19.89 4.72
CA SER A 177 8.59 -19.97 4.59
C SER A 177 8.13 -20.43 3.22
N VAL A 178 7.11 -21.28 3.22
CA VAL A 178 6.32 -21.58 2.02
C VAL A 178 5.38 -20.43 1.69
N TYR A 179 4.82 -20.42 0.48
CA TYR A 179 3.82 -19.43 0.09
C TYR A 179 2.41 -19.89 0.51
N GLU A 180 1.85 -19.24 1.50
CA GLU A 180 0.53 -19.55 2.09
C GLU A 180 -0.57 -18.81 1.33
N THR A 181 -1.04 -19.40 0.25
CA THR A 181 -2.05 -18.82 -0.67
C THR A 181 -3.28 -18.30 0.07
N GLY A 182 -3.63 -17.03 -0.12
CA GLY A 182 -4.82 -16.37 0.46
C GLY A 182 -4.76 -16.14 1.97
N ARG A 183 -3.71 -16.57 2.65
CA ARG A 183 -3.62 -16.50 4.11
C ARG A 183 -2.77 -15.33 4.60
N ARG A 184 -3.14 -14.78 5.75
CA ARG A 184 -2.30 -13.88 6.53
C ARG A 184 -1.42 -14.70 7.44
N SER A 185 -0.12 -14.49 7.38
CA SER A 185 0.86 -15.25 8.14
C SER A 185 1.92 -14.33 8.75
N ASP A 186 2.39 -14.67 9.93
CA ASP A 186 3.51 -14.00 10.58
C ASP A 186 4.86 -14.26 9.88
N ASN A 187 4.88 -15.19 8.93
CA ASN A 187 6.03 -15.40 8.06
C ASN A 187 6.33 -14.17 7.17
N TRP A 188 5.32 -13.35 6.89
CA TRP A 188 5.46 -12.10 6.15
C TRP A 188 4.90 -10.94 6.96
N ARG A 189 5.76 -10.03 7.41
CA ARG A 189 5.43 -8.93 8.31
C ARG A 189 5.76 -7.58 7.68
N LYS A 190 4.81 -6.66 7.70
CA LYS A 190 5.05 -5.28 7.29
C LYS A 190 5.36 -4.39 8.49
N VAL A 191 6.30 -3.49 8.29
CA VAL A 191 6.57 -2.34 9.16
C VAL A 191 6.31 -1.08 8.35
N ILE A 192 5.42 -0.23 8.83
CA ILE A 192 5.03 0.98 8.12
C ILE A 192 5.81 2.16 8.65
N ASN A 193 6.31 2.98 7.75
CA ASN A 193 6.87 4.29 8.06
C ASN A 193 5.69 5.30 8.21
N TRP A 194 5.23 5.44 9.44
CA TRP A 194 4.09 6.30 9.74
C TRP A 194 4.49 7.76 9.81
N THR A 195 3.69 8.62 9.17
CA THR A 195 3.68 10.07 9.40
C THR A 195 2.63 10.41 10.44
N TYR A 196 2.92 11.38 11.31
CA TYR A 196 2.01 11.80 12.37
C TYR A 196 1.52 13.23 12.12
N ALA A 197 0.26 13.49 12.47
CA ALA A 197 -0.32 14.82 12.44
C ALA A 197 -1.23 15.04 13.65
N ASP A 198 -1.25 16.26 14.14
CA ASP A 198 -2.24 16.72 15.11
C ASP A 198 -3.37 17.40 14.33
N VAL A 199 -4.60 16.96 14.55
CA VAL A 199 -5.78 17.41 13.82
C VAL A 199 -6.87 17.85 14.78
N TYR A 200 -7.77 18.72 14.30
CA TYR A 200 -9.04 18.98 14.95
C TYR A 200 -10.09 17.97 14.46
N ILE A 201 -10.98 17.55 15.37
CA ILE A 201 -12.18 16.82 14.98
C ILE A 201 -13.28 17.84 14.78
N THR A 202 -13.68 18.05 13.51
CA THR A 202 -14.63 19.10 13.09
C THR A 202 -16.03 18.57 12.84
N GLY A 203 -16.27 17.28 13.09
CA GLY A 203 -17.58 16.66 12.90
C GLY A 203 -17.50 15.14 12.80
N TYR A 204 -18.62 14.53 12.47
CA TYR A 204 -18.72 13.08 12.27
C TYR A 204 -19.80 12.69 11.27
N LYS A 205 -19.66 11.48 10.69
CA LYS A 205 -20.66 10.86 9.79
C LYS A 205 -21.89 10.41 10.58
N LYS A 206 -23.08 10.52 9.98
CA LYS A 206 -24.34 10.05 10.57
C LYS A 206 -24.62 8.56 10.36
N ALA A 207 -24.36 8.07 9.14
CA ALA A 207 -24.75 6.70 8.76
C ALA A 207 -23.73 5.64 9.18
N GLU A 208 -22.44 5.94 9.11
CA GLU A 208 -21.34 5.04 9.44
C GLU A 208 -20.31 5.74 10.31
N PHE A 209 -19.41 4.96 10.93
CA PHE A 209 -18.37 5.58 11.76
C PHE A 209 -17.36 6.36 10.91
N GLY A 210 -17.08 7.59 11.32
CA GLY A 210 -16.04 8.44 10.73
C GLY A 210 -16.04 9.82 11.37
N TRP A 211 -14.89 10.25 11.89
CA TRP A 211 -14.69 11.61 12.39
C TRP A 211 -14.08 12.48 11.30
N LEU A 212 -14.65 13.65 11.06
CA LEU A 212 -14.11 14.64 10.14
C LEU A 212 -12.86 15.27 10.74
N ALA A 213 -11.74 15.15 10.04
CA ALA A 213 -10.48 15.76 10.46
C ALA A 213 -10.29 17.11 9.76
N GLY A 214 -9.83 18.10 10.53
CA GLY A 214 -9.41 19.40 10.03
C GLY A 214 -8.01 19.74 10.50
N ILE A 215 -7.30 20.54 9.72
CA ILE A 215 -5.99 21.10 10.11
C ILE A 215 -6.03 22.62 10.02
N GLU A 216 -5.24 23.25 10.84
CA GLU A 216 -5.08 24.70 10.83
C GLU A 216 -4.50 25.15 9.48
N ASP A 217 -5.07 26.17 8.88
CA ASP A 217 -4.58 26.80 7.66
C ASP A 217 -3.74 28.06 7.98
N ASP A 218 -3.04 28.58 6.98
CA ASP A 218 -2.16 29.76 7.12
C ASP A 218 -2.90 31.05 7.55
N ARG A 219 -4.25 31.03 7.56
CA ARG A 219 -5.11 32.16 7.94
C ARG A 219 -5.69 32.01 9.33
N GLY A 220 -5.28 30.97 10.09
CA GLY A 220 -5.82 30.66 11.42
C GLY A 220 -7.22 30.03 11.40
N GLY A 221 -7.70 29.62 10.22
CA GLY A 221 -8.91 28.82 10.06
C GLY A 221 -8.61 27.31 10.14
N VAL A 222 -9.65 26.49 10.12
CA VAL A 222 -9.51 25.02 10.05
C VAL A 222 -10.08 24.51 8.74
N ARG A 223 -9.20 23.99 7.87
CA ARG A 223 -9.60 23.39 6.61
C ARG A 223 -9.81 21.88 6.74
N PRO A 224 -10.73 21.27 5.97
CA PRO A 224 -10.89 19.82 5.93
C PRO A 224 -9.58 19.12 5.55
N ALA A 225 -9.30 17.99 6.23
CA ALA A 225 -8.08 17.20 6.01
C ALA A 225 -8.36 15.70 5.78
N GLY A 226 -9.62 15.25 5.85
CA GLY A 226 -10.00 13.87 5.61
C GLY A 226 -10.95 13.31 6.67
N ILE A 227 -11.08 11.98 6.71
CA ILE A 227 -11.98 11.29 7.65
C ILE A 227 -11.19 10.21 8.38
N ILE A 228 -11.33 10.18 9.70
CA ILE A 228 -10.72 9.18 10.57
C ILE A 228 -11.73 8.04 10.79
N GLU A 229 -11.46 6.89 10.21
CA GLU A 229 -12.33 5.70 10.28
C GLU A 229 -11.69 4.56 11.09
N PHE A 230 -10.39 4.62 11.33
CA PHE A 230 -9.61 3.55 11.94
C PHE A 230 -8.96 3.99 13.25
N GLY A 231 -8.66 2.99 14.12
CA GLY A 231 -7.92 3.19 15.36
C GLY A 231 -8.77 3.67 16.56
N VAL A 232 -10.05 3.93 16.38
CA VAL A 232 -10.93 4.43 17.42
C VAL A 232 -11.65 3.26 18.09
N GLY A 233 -11.34 3.03 19.37
CA GLY A 233 -12.00 2.01 20.18
C GLY A 233 -13.33 2.48 20.81
N PRO A 234 -14.06 1.56 21.46
CA PRO A 234 -15.32 1.91 22.13
C PRO A 234 -15.16 2.98 23.23
N LYS A 235 -14.04 2.96 23.95
CA LYS A 235 -13.74 3.94 25.02
C LYS A 235 -13.61 5.36 24.45
N GLU A 236 -12.85 5.50 23.36
CA GLU A 236 -12.64 6.75 22.67
C GLU A 236 -13.93 7.28 22.04
N LYS A 237 -14.75 6.39 21.45
CA LYS A 237 -16.08 6.75 20.92
C LYS A 237 -16.99 7.29 22.03
N ASN A 238 -17.09 6.60 23.16
CA ASN A 238 -17.90 7.06 24.29
C ASN A 238 -17.44 8.41 24.84
N ALA A 239 -16.13 8.59 25.01
CA ALA A 239 -15.55 9.87 25.44
C ALA A 239 -15.88 11.00 24.47
N PHE A 240 -15.73 10.75 23.16
CA PHE A 240 -16.06 11.72 22.12
C PHE A 240 -17.52 12.13 22.15
N TYR A 241 -18.46 11.17 22.09
CA TYR A 241 -19.90 11.48 22.04
C TYR A 241 -20.43 12.10 23.34
N GLY A 242 -19.76 11.87 24.46
CA GLY A 242 -20.08 12.53 25.74
C GLY A 242 -19.90 14.05 25.73
N VAL A 243 -19.02 14.57 24.87
CA VAL A 243 -18.74 16.00 24.78
C VAL A 243 -19.16 16.61 23.44
N ALA A 244 -19.25 15.81 22.39
CA ALA A 244 -19.49 16.27 21.03
C ALA A 244 -20.78 17.11 20.90
N GLN A 245 -21.88 16.71 21.54
CA GLN A 245 -23.17 17.40 21.44
C GLN A 245 -23.14 18.85 21.94
N GLN A 246 -22.22 19.16 22.87
CA GLN A 246 -22.11 20.52 23.45
C GLN A 246 -21.45 21.53 22.49
N ILE A 247 -20.81 21.04 21.43
CA ILE A 247 -20.03 21.85 20.48
C ILE A 247 -20.53 21.70 19.04
N VAL A 248 -21.72 21.11 18.84
CA VAL A 248 -22.38 21.05 17.52
C VAL A 248 -22.74 22.43 17.06
N VAL A 249 -22.40 22.74 15.79
CA VAL A 249 -22.72 24.03 15.14
C VAL A 249 -23.70 23.89 14.00
N GLY A 250 -23.95 22.66 13.51
CA GLY A 250 -24.90 22.40 12.44
C GLY A 250 -24.79 20.98 11.91
N GLU A 251 -25.68 20.66 10.97
CA GLU A 251 -25.69 19.35 10.32
C GLU A 251 -26.27 19.41 8.91
N ASN A 252 -25.99 18.37 8.11
CA ASN A 252 -26.67 18.11 6.83
C ASN A 252 -27.15 16.64 6.78
N SER A 253 -27.50 16.13 5.58
CA SER A 253 -27.95 14.75 5.40
C SER A 253 -26.94 13.70 5.92
N ASP A 254 -25.65 13.95 5.76
CA ASP A 254 -24.59 12.95 5.91
C ASP A 254 -23.69 13.20 7.14
N PHE A 255 -23.59 14.45 7.58
CA PHE A 255 -22.61 14.89 8.58
C PHE A 255 -23.23 15.77 9.67
N VAL A 256 -22.67 15.66 10.87
CA VAL A 256 -22.82 16.64 11.96
C VAL A 256 -21.52 17.41 12.04
N PHE A 257 -21.60 18.74 12.08
CA PHE A 257 -20.46 19.66 12.17
C PHE A 257 -20.31 20.21 13.59
N MET A 258 -19.07 20.41 14.00
CA MET A 258 -18.71 20.81 15.36
C MET A 258 -17.66 21.94 15.34
N GLU A 259 -17.65 22.75 16.40
CA GLU A 259 -16.55 23.66 16.67
C GLU A 259 -15.23 22.86 16.79
N PRO A 260 -14.11 23.37 16.24
CA PRO A 260 -12.82 22.67 16.26
C PRO A 260 -12.13 22.78 17.62
N ARG A 261 -12.76 22.26 18.67
CA ARG A 261 -12.24 22.26 20.04
C ARG A 261 -11.55 20.96 20.43
N LEU A 262 -11.95 19.85 19.81
CA LEU A 262 -11.36 18.53 20.10
C LEU A 262 -10.17 18.29 19.19
N ARG A 263 -9.02 17.99 19.79
CA ARG A 263 -7.79 17.67 19.06
C ARG A 263 -7.45 16.19 19.20
N ALA A 264 -6.88 15.63 18.15
CA ALA A 264 -6.40 14.25 18.13
C ALA A 264 -5.06 14.14 17.41
N ARG A 265 -4.21 13.24 17.88
CA ARG A 265 -3.07 12.76 17.11
C ARG A 265 -3.50 11.58 16.25
N VAL A 266 -3.17 11.67 14.97
CA VAL A 266 -3.36 10.59 14.01
C VAL A 266 -2.02 10.17 13.43
N LYS A 267 -1.92 8.89 13.05
CA LYS A 267 -0.87 8.42 12.16
C LYS A 267 -1.46 8.11 10.79
N MET A 268 -0.71 8.37 9.74
CA MET A 268 -1.14 8.22 8.35
C MET A 268 0.01 7.73 7.48
N ARG A 269 -0.29 7.35 6.23
CA ARG A 269 0.74 6.97 5.26
C ARG A 269 1.58 8.20 4.87
N ASN A 270 0.94 9.21 4.33
CA ASN A 270 1.51 10.49 3.92
C ASN A 270 0.38 11.50 3.68
N TRP A 271 0.75 12.71 3.32
CA TRP A 271 -0.19 13.70 2.76
C TRP A 271 -0.44 13.40 1.29
N THR A 272 -1.69 13.54 0.84
CA THR A 272 -2.01 13.55 -0.58
C THR A 272 -1.52 14.86 -1.22
N LYS A 273 -1.44 14.92 -2.55
CA LYS A 273 -1.10 16.14 -3.29
C LYS A 273 -2.10 17.28 -3.02
N SER A 274 -3.33 16.96 -2.67
CA SER A 274 -4.35 17.92 -2.27
C SER A 274 -4.31 18.32 -0.78
N GLY A 275 -3.31 17.85 -0.02
CA GLY A 275 -3.13 18.16 1.39
C GLY A 275 -4.12 17.44 2.32
N LEU A 276 -4.65 16.28 1.92
CA LEU A 276 -5.47 15.42 2.75
C LEU A 276 -4.64 14.31 3.42
N LEU A 277 -5.09 13.84 4.56
CA LEU A 277 -4.54 12.69 5.29
C LEU A 277 -4.83 11.40 4.50
N ARG A 278 -3.78 10.65 4.14
CA ARG A 278 -3.96 9.37 3.46
C ARG A 278 -4.04 8.23 4.48
N SER A 279 -5.22 7.58 4.55
CA SER A 279 -5.52 6.46 5.45
C SER A 279 -5.21 6.80 6.92
N PRO A 280 -5.80 7.87 7.48
CA PRO A 280 -5.53 8.26 8.86
C PRO A 280 -6.06 7.21 9.85
N VAL A 281 -5.25 6.96 10.87
CA VAL A 281 -5.57 6.06 11.99
C VAL A 281 -5.48 6.88 13.26
N PHE A 282 -6.54 6.93 14.04
CA PHE A 282 -6.54 7.59 15.34
C PHE A 282 -5.51 6.95 16.29
N GLU A 283 -4.80 7.76 17.04
CA GLU A 283 -3.84 7.31 18.03
C GLU A 283 -4.29 7.68 19.44
N ARG A 284 -4.60 8.95 19.68
CA ARG A 284 -5.06 9.46 20.96
C ARG A 284 -5.65 10.87 20.85
N PHE A 285 -6.46 11.26 21.81
CA PHE A 285 -6.82 12.66 22.00
C PHE A 285 -5.61 13.46 22.51
N ILE A 286 -5.59 14.75 22.17
CA ILE A 286 -4.65 15.74 22.70
C ILE A 286 -5.42 16.60 23.70
N VAL A 287 -4.96 16.61 24.93
CA VAL A 287 -5.51 17.38 26.04
C VAL A 287 -4.76 18.69 26.20
#